data_1595e4e520bc733449e046c233e4437c
#
_entry.id   1595e4e520bc733449e046c233e4437c
#
_cell.length_a   1.000
_cell.length_b   1.000
_cell.length_c   1.000
_cell.angle_alpha   90.00
_cell.angle_beta   90.00
_cell.angle_gamma   90.00
#
_symmetry.space_group_name_H-M   'P 1'
#
loop_
_entity.id
_entity.type
_entity.pdbx_description
1 polymer ?
#
loop_
_entity_poly.entity_id
_entity_poly.type
_entity_poly.pdbx_seq_one_letter_code
_entity_poly.pdbx_strand_id
1 'polypeptide(L)'
;LDRSSAASDVYKRQPYSSEEIVTREFLLMDKPKGIINILDATNIERNLYLSMQLMELGIPMVIALNMMDEVRVNGGSVRINAIEELLGVPVIPISAAKGEGIEELVSHAIHVAKYQEKPQISDFCSKDSAVHRCIHGIMSLISDHADKAGYPERFAASKVVEGDSLVLKHLELEQNEKEMIEHIIVQMEEECGMDRASAIADMRFAYIEDVCKNTVVKPRESKERIRSQKIDKLLTGKYTGIPMFIAIMGLVFYLTFNVIGAALSNVLDILITFVTNGVDNLLTAMNVNSVLHALIIDGIFNGVGSVLSFLPIIVTLFFFLSILEDSGYMARVAFIMDKLLRKLGLSGRSIVPMLIGFGCSVPGVMASRTLSSERDRRMTVLLTPFMSCSAKVPIYAFFSAAFFPHYAALVMIGMY
;
A
#
# COMPACT_ATOMS: atom_id res chain seq x y z
N LEU A 1 -6.86 28.24 -4.05
CA LEU A 1 -6.03 28.48 -2.82
C LEU A 1 -5.91 27.26 -1.91
N ASP A 2 -6.67 26.16 -2.15
CA ASP A 2 -6.65 24.97 -1.29
C ASP A 2 -5.79 23.80 -1.83
N ARG A 3 -5.21 23.94 -3.02
CA ARG A 3 -4.42 22.84 -3.63
C ARG A 3 -2.98 22.77 -3.14
N SER A 4 -2.38 23.88 -2.71
CA SER A 4 -0.99 23.91 -2.26
C SER A 4 -0.80 23.35 -0.84
N SER A 5 -1.79 23.50 0.05
CA SER A 5 -1.69 22.99 1.43
C SER A 5 -1.79 21.48 1.53
N ALA A 6 -2.62 20.84 0.68
CA ALA A 6 -2.79 19.38 0.67
C ALA A 6 -1.55 18.66 0.10
N ALA A 7 -0.91 19.20 -0.92
CA ALA A 7 0.35 18.66 -1.46
C ALA A 7 1.50 18.81 -0.47
N SER A 8 1.60 19.96 0.20
CA SER A 8 2.61 20.25 1.22
C SER A 8 2.53 19.33 2.45
N ASP A 9 1.32 18.99 2.92
CA ASP A 9 1.15 18.12 4.10
C ASP A 9 1.45 16.65 3.83
N VAL A 10 1.25 16.17 2.61
CA VAL A 10 1.59 14.79 2.22
C VAL A 10 3.11 14.64 2.05
N TYR A 11 3.80 15.67 1.57
CA TYR A 11 5.26 15.62 1.31
C TYR A 11 6.13 15.83 2.56
N LYS A 12 5.66 16.61 3.55
CA LYS A 12 6.44 16.94 4.76
C LYS A 12 6.62 15.83 5.78
N ARG A 13 5.98 14.66 5.62
CA ARG A 13 5.88 13.66 6.71
C ARG A 13 6.26 12.23 6.41
N GLN A 14 6.78 11.90 5.23
CA GLN A 14 7.16 10.50 5.00
C GLN A 14 8.66 10.39 4.73
N PRO A 15 9.42 9.73 5.61
CA PRO A 15 10.65 9.10 5.19
C PRO A 15 10.27 8.15 4.04
N TYR A 16 11.09 8.08 3.00
CA TYR A 16 10.94 7.14 1.89
C TYR A 16 10.51 5.77 2.42
N SER A 17 9.55 5.15 1.76
CA SER A 17 9.23 3.75 2.08
C SER A 17 10.48 2.90 1.85
N SER A 18 10.62 1.80 2.58
CA SER A 18 11.73 0.88 2.36
C SER A 18 11.82 0.41 0.91
N GLU A 19 10.70 0.31 0.22
CA GLU A 19 10.58 -0.04 -1.19
C GLU A 19 11.12 1.05 -2.12
N GLU A 20 10.85 2.32 -1.83
CA GLU A 20 11.39 3.46 -2.58
C GLU A 20 12.91 3.57 -2.43
N ILE A 21 13.43 3.31 -1.22
CA ILE A 21 14.88 3.31 -0.97
C ILE A 21 15.55 2.19 -1.77
N VAL A 22 15.02 0.96 -1.71
CA VAL A 22 15.56 -0.19 -2.45
C VAL A 22 15.51 0.05 -3.96
N THR A 23 14.41 0.56 -4.48
CA THR A 23 14.28 0.87 -5.91
C THR A 23 15.30 1.93 -6.33
N ARG A 24 15.47 2.97 -5.54
CA ARG A 24 16.43 4.03 -5.83
C ARG A 24 17.88 3.52 -5.78
N GLU A 25 18.24 2.74 -4.76
CA GLU A 25 19.57 2.14 -4.66
C GLU A 25 19.86 1.23 -5.84
N PHE A 26 18.90 0.39 -6.23
CA PHE A 26 19.02 -0.45 -7.43
C PHE A 26 19.26 0.38 -8.70
N LEU A 27 18.51 1.45 -8.92
CA LEU A 27 18.66 2.30 -10.11
C LEU A 27 20.00 3.04 -10.14
N LEU A 28 20.53 3.46 -9.00
CA LEU A 28 21.76 4.23 -8.89
C LEU A 28 23.01 3.35 -8.88
N MET A 29 22.97 2.20 -8.17
CA MET A 29 24.13 1.33 -7.98
C MET A 29 24.29 0.31 -9.10
N ASP A 30 23.20 -0.40 -9.46
CA ASP A 30 23.24 -1.47 -10.46
C ASP A 30 23.12 -0.95 -11.89
N LYS A 31 22.68 0.32 -12.07
CA LYS A 31 22.54 1.01 -13.35
C LYS A 31 21.94 0.10 -14.43
N PRO A 32 20.63 -0.23 -14.36
CA PRO A 32 20.00 -1.13 -15.32
C PRO A 32 20.14 -0.58 -16.74
N LYS A 33 20.20 -1.48 -17.72
CA LYS A 33 20.36 -1.10 -19.15
C LYS A 33 19.18 -0.32 -19.72
N GLY A 34 18.02 -0.39 -19.07
CA GLY A 34 16.83 0.36 -19.44
C GLY A 34 15.70 0.19 -18.42
N ILE A 35 14.76 1.12 -18.44
CA ILE A 35 13.58 1.16 -17.57
C ILE A 35 12.33 1.10 -18.45
N ILE A 36 11.39 0.24 -18.09
CA ILE A 36 10.00 0.31 -18.58
C ILE A 36 9.16 0.95 -17.49
N ASN A 37 8.74 2.17 -17.71
CA ASN A 37 7.90 2.90 -16.76
C ASN A 37 6.43 2.79 -17.17
N ILE A 38 5.62 2.11 -16.36
CA ILE A 38 4.21 1.86 -16.63
C ILE A 38 3.35 2.96 -16.00
N LEU A 39 2.61 3.69 -16.85
CA LEU A 39 1.71 4.77 -16.43
C LEU A 39 0.25 4.38 -16.65
N ASP A 40 -0.60 4.77 -15.74
CA ASP A 40 -2.05 4.73 -15.91
C ASP A 40 -2.53 5.91 -16.78
N ALA A 41 -3.01 5.60 -17.99
CA ALA A 41 -3.52 6.59 -18.94
C ALA A 41 -4.79 7.31 -18.45
N THR A 42 -5.52 6.73 -17.51
CA THR A 42 -6.72 7.37 -16.95
C THR A 42 -6.37 8.46 -15.93
N ASN A 43 -5.12 8.44 -15.41
CA ASN A 43 -4.63 9.35 -14.37
C ASN A 43 -3.18 9.82 -14.63
N ILE A 44 -2.92 10.21 -15.86
CA ILE A 44 -1.59 10.56 -16.37
C ILE A 44 -0.88 11.62 -15.51
N GLU A 45 -1.59 12.69 -15.15
CA GLU A 45 -1.02 13.82 -14.39
C GLU A 45 -0.33 13.36 -13.09
N ARG A 46 -0.95 12.43 -12.37
CA ARG A 46 -0.40 11.93 -11.12
C ARG A 46 0.83 11.04 -11.34
N ASN A 47 0.79 10.24 -12.40
CA ASN A 47 1.82 9.23 -12.65
C ASN A 47 3.08 9.83 -13.29
N LEU A 48 2.95 10.92 -14.06
CA LEU A 48 4.09 11.60 -14.69
C LEU A 48 5.09 12.17 -13.68
N TYR A 49 4.67 12.47 -12.46
CA TYR A 49 5.57 13.00 -11.42
C TYR A 49 6.75 12.05 -11.14
N LEU A 50 6.49 10.76 -11.01
CA LEU A 50 7.54 9.74 -10.85
C LEU A 50 8.38 9.61 -12.13
N SER A 51 7.75 9.70 -13.31
CA SER A 51 8.46 9.63 -14.60
C SER A 51 9.51 10.72 -14.73
N MET A 52 9.19 11.94 -14.32
CA MET A 52 10.15 13.05 -14.35
C MET A 52 11.36 12.79 -13.45
N GLN A 53 11.16 12.21 -12.27
CA GLN A 53 12.26 11.83 -11.37
C GLN A 53 13.14 10.73 -11.98
N LEU A 54 12.54 9.77 -12.69
CA LEU A 54 13.27 8.72 -13.41
C LEU A 54 14.06 9.29 -14.61
N MET A 55 13.51 10.29 -15.31
CA MET A 55 14.19 10.96 -16.42
C MET A 55 15.43 11.73 -15.95
N GLU A 56 15.39 12.35 -14.77
CA GLU A 56 16.55 13.02 -14.15
C GLU A 56 17.72 12.08 -13.88
N LEU A 57 17.48 10.74 -13.75
CA LEU A 57 18.52 9.75 -13.58
C LEU A 57 19.32 9.48 -14.89
N GLY A 58 18.82 9.92 -16.05
CA GLY A 58 19.49 9.74 -17.32
C GLY A 58 19.67 8.28 -17.74
N ILE A 59 18.87 7.36 -17.21
CA ILE A 59 18.86 5.94 -17.61
C ILE A 59 17.95 5.78 -18.84
N PRO A 60 18.34 4.99 -19.85
CA PRO A 60 17.48 4.68 -20.99
C PRO A 60 16.10 4.21 -20.52
N MET A 61 15.02 4.79 -21.06
CA MET A 61 13.69 4.42 -20.59
C MET A 61 12.62 4.51 -21.69
N VAL A 62 11.57 3.69 -21.53
CA VAL A 62 10.35 3.70 -22.35
C VAL A 62 9.16 3.86 -21.41
N ILE A 63 8.20 4.67 -21.81
CA ILE A 63 6.93 4.84 -21.11
C ILE A 63 5.88 3.91 -21.73
N ALA A 64 5.32 3.01 -20.93
CA ALA A 64 4.18 2.19 -21.28
C ALA A 64 2.90 2.85 -20.77
N LEU A 65 2.11 3.45 -21.64
CA LEU A 65 0.86 4.10 -21.28
C LEU A 65 -0.27 3.06 -21.25
N ASN A 66 -0.54 2.50 -20.08
CA ASN A 66 -1.49 1.42 -19.87
C ASN A 66 -2.94 1.92 -19.68
N MET A 67 -3.91 1.00 -19.76
CA MET A 67 -5.36 1.28 -19.67
C MET A 67 -5.90 2.14 -20.80
N MET A 68 -5.28 2.09 -21.99
CA MET A 68 -5.74 2.84 -23.16
C MET A 68 -7.12 2.41 -23.66
N ASP A 69 -7.51 1.17 -23.38
CA ASP A 69 -8.87 0.68 -23.63
C ASP A 69 -9.91 1.43 -22.78
N GLU A 70 -9.64 1.68 -21.51
CA GLU A 70 -10.53 2.47 -20.64
C GLU A 70 -10.64 3.93 -21.10
N VAL A 71 -9.52 4.53 -21.47
CA VAL A 71 -9.51 5.90 -22.01
C VAL A 71 -10.41 6.01 -23.25
N ARG A 72 -10.29 5.07 -24.20
CA ARG A 72 -11.10 5.02 -25.42
C ARG A 72 -12.60 4.80 -25.13
N VAL A 73 -12.93 3.84 -24.26
CA VAL A 73 -14.32 3.53 -23.87
C VAL A 73 -14.99 4.73 -23.21
N ASN A 74 -14.26 5.50 -22.41
CA ASN A 74 -14.80 6.68 -21.72
C ASN A 74 -14.73 7.97 -22.56
N GLY A 75 -14.41 7.87 -23.86
CA GLY A 75 -14.39 9.00 -24.78
C GLY A 75 -13.25 9.99 -24.57
N GLY A 76 -12.18 9.55 -23.90
CA GLY A 76 -10.91 10.25 -23.81
C GLY A 76 -10.01 9.94 -24.99
N SER A 77 -8.98 10.75 -25.19
CA SER A 77 -7.91 10.49 -26.16
C SER A 77 -6.59 11.05 -25.66
N VAL A 78 -5.51 10.40 -26.03
CA VAL A 78 -4.15 10.82 -25.72
C VAL A 78 -3.37 10.95 -27.03
N ARG A 79 -2.74 12.09 -27.22
CA ARG A 79 -1.90 12.37 -28.42
C ARG A 79 -0.50 11.86 -28.16
N ILE A 80 -0.27 10.58 -28.42
CA ILE A 80 0.97 9.85 -28.08
C ILE A 80 2.21 10.57 -28.61
N ASN A 81 2.26 10.86 -29.91
CA ASN A 81 3.40 11.53 -30.54
C ASN A 81 3.74 12.88 -29.89
N ALA A 82 2.70 13.63 -29.48
CA ALA A 82 2.92 14.91 -28.82
C ALA A 82 3.46 14.76 -27.38
N ILE A 83 3.04 13.72 -26.65
CA ILE A 83 3.63 13.40 -25.32
C ILE A 83 5.08 12.96 -25.49
N GLU A 84 5.36 12.10 -26.48
CA GLU A 84 6.69 11.61 -26.80
C GLU A 84 7.65 12.78 -27.10
N GLU A 85 7.22 13.71 -27.95
CA GLU A 85 7.98 14.92 -28.29
C GLU A 85 8.24 15.81 -27.06
N LEU A 86 7.21 16.01 -26.22
CA LEU A 86 7.31 16.85 -25.00
C LEU A 86 8.10 16.21 -23.87
N LEU A 87 8.13 14.87 -23.77
CA LEU A 87 8.92 14.17 -22.77
C LEU A 87 10.31 13.75 -23.25
N GLY A 88 10.52 13.66 -24.58
CA GLY A 88 11.78 13.23 -25.16
C GLY A 88 12.13 11.77 -24.85
N VAL A 89 11.10 10.92 -24.66
CA VAL A 89 11.22 9.46 -24.44
C VAL A 89 10.12 8.75 -25.21
N PRO A 90 10.39 7.52 -25.74
CA PRO A 90 9.37 6.73 -26.43
C PRO A 90 8.17 6.42 -25.52
N VAL A 91 6.96 6.59 -26.06
CA VAL A 91 5.69 6.37 -25.33
C VAL A 91 4.82 5.39 -26.11
N ILE A 92 4.62 4.21 -25.54
CA ILE A 92 3.90 3.12 -26.20
C ILE A 92 2.53 2.93 -25.51
N PRO A 93 1.42 3.11 -26.26
CA PRO A 93 0.08 2.87 -25.73
C PRO A 93 -0.20 1.37 -25.63
N ILE A 94 -0.57 0.91 -24.43
CA ILE A 94 -0.85 -0.50 -24.18
C ILE A 94 -2.20 -0.70 -23.46
N SER A 95 -2.71 -1.92 -23.55
CA SER A 95 -3.73 -2.44 -22.63
C SER A 95 -3.26 -3.81 -22.14
N ALA A 96 -2.68 -3.85 -20.95
CA ALA A 96 -2.15 -5.08 -20.36
C ALA A 96 -3.26 -6.14 -20.17
N ALA A 97 -4.48 -5.71 -19.81
CA ALA A 97 -5.64 -6.60 -19.65
C ALA A 97 -6.06 -7.30 -20.95
N LYS A 98 -5.83 -6.67 -22.11
CA LYS A 98 -6.18 -7.23 -23.43
C LYS A 98 -4.96 -7.76 -24.19
N GLY A 99 -3.76 -7.56 -23.68
CA GLY A 99 -2.53 -7.92 -24.38
C GLY A 99 -2.20 -7.03 -25.58
N GLU A 100 -2.84 -5.85 -25.73
CA GLU A 100 -2.60 -4.93 -26.83
C GLU A 100 -1.33 -4.11 -26.61
N GLY A 101 -0.49 -3.95 -27.64
CA GLY A 101 0.72 -3.11 -27.65
C GLY A 101 1.93 -3.68 -26.90
N ILE A 102 1.84 -4.89 -26.34
CA ILE A 102 2.93 -5.49 -25.54
C ILE A 102 4.16 -5.81 -26.39
N GLU A 103 3.99 -6.37 -27.58
CA GLU A 103 5.10 -6.72 -28.48
C GLU A 103 5.86 -5.46 -28.94
N GLU A 104 5.13 -4.39 -29.25
CA GLU A 104 5.69 -3.09 -29.63
C GLU A 104 6.47 -2.48 -28.45
N LEU A 105 5.91 -2.51 -27.23
CA LEU A 105 6.59 -2.07 -26.01
C LEU A 105 7.92 -2.81 -25.81
N VAL A 106 7.91 -4.14 -25.90
CA VAL A 106 9.12 -4.96 -25.72
C VAL A 106 10.16 -4.64 -26.80
N SER A 107 9.75 -4.47 -28.05
CA SER A 107 10.65 -4.11 -29.16
C SER A 107 11.33 -2.77 -28.90
N HIS A 108 10.57 -1.73 -28.52
CA HIS A 108 11.10 -0.41 -28.17
C HIS A 108 11.99 -0.45 -26.92
N ALA A 109 11.62 -1.20 -25.90
CA ALA A 109 12.43 -1.35 -24.70
C ALA A 109 13.80 -1.98 -24.98
N ILE A 110 13.82 -3.03 -25.83
CA ILE A 110 15.06 -3.68 -26.27
C ILE A 110 15.91 -2.70 -27.10
N HIS A 111 15.29 -1.94 -28.00
CA HIS A 111 15.97 -0.94 -28.83
C HIS A 111 16.65 0.11 -27.97
N VAL A 112 15.89 0.77 -27.11
CA VAL A 112 16.37 1.83 -26.21
C VAL A 112 17.50 1.31 -25.29
N ALA A 113 17.34 0.10 -24.73
CA ALA A 113 18.37 -0.51 -23.89
C ALA A 113 19.64 -0.91 -24.68
N LYS A 114 19.50 -1.36 -25.95
CA LYS A 114 20.62 -1.76 -26.80
C LYS A 114 21.44 -0.56 -27.28
N TYR A 115 20.77 0.53 -27.65
CA TYR A 115 21.43 1.73 -28.18
C TYR A 115 21.71 2.77 -27.10
N GLN A 116 21.34 2.50 -25.85
CA GLN A 116 21.53 3.38 -24.69
C GLN A 116 20.96 4.79 -24.93
N GLU A 117 19.74 4.85 -25.49
CA GLU A 117 19.03 6.09 -25.76
C GLU A 117 18.52 6.70 -24.45
N LYS A 118 19.18 7.76 -24.00
CA LYS A 118 18.80 8.47 -22.78
C LYS A 118 17.65 9.44 -23.04
N PRO A 119 16.85 9.78 -22.01
CA PRO A 119 15.84 10.83 -22.09
C PRO A 119 16.47 12.12 -22.63
N GLN A 120 15.86 12.72 -23.66
CA GLN A 120 16.38 13.94 -24.28
C GLN A 120 16.11 15.17 -23.44
N ILE A 121 15.05 15.14 -22.63
CA ILE A 121 14.61 16.22 -21.77
C ILE A 121 14.78 15.79 -20.34
N SER A 122 15.64 16.49 -19.61
CA SER A 122 15.84 16.35 -18.16
C SER A 122 15.59 17.67 -17.43
N ASP A 123 15.51 18.79 -18.16
CA ASP A 123 15.25 20.11 -17.62
C ASP A 123 13.76 20.47 -17.79
N PHE A 124 13.06 20.52 -16.67
CA PHE A 124 11.61 20.79 -16.59
C PHE A 124 11.31 22.21 -16.12
N CYS A 125 12.35 23.02 -15.93
CA CYS A 125 12.22 24.37 -15.43
C CYS A 125 11.96 25.38 -16.56
N SER A 126 11.14 26.39 -16.29
CA SER A 126 11.16 27.60 -17.10
C SER A 126 12.50 28.31 -16.91
N LYS A 127 13.19 28.68 -17.99
CA LYS A 127 14.55 29.28 -17.98
C LYS A 127 14.65 30.53 -17.12
N ASP A 128 13.56 31.26 -16.93
CA ASP A 128 13.54 32.51 -16.15
C ASP A 128 13.14 32.31 -14.68
N SER A 129 12.86 31.08 -14.28
CA SER A 129 12.39 30.79 -12.91
C SER A 129 13.51 30.82 -11.87
N ALA A 130 13.20 31.22 -10.64
CA ALA A 130 14.13 31.17 -9.52
C ALA A 130 14.61 29.73 -9.25
N VAL A 131 13.72 28.73 -9.42
CA VAL A 131 14.05 27.31 -9.28
C VAL A 131 15.10 26.87 -10.31
N HIS A 132 14.99 27.33 -11.57
CA HIS A 132 15.97 27.04 -12.61
C HIS A 132 17.35 27.57 -12.24
N ARG A 133 17.44 28.85 -11.83
CA ARG A 133 18.72 29.47 -11.39
C ARG A 133 19.32 28.72 -10.20
N CYS A 134 18.50 28.37 -9.23
CA CYS A 134 18.90 27.60 -8.05
C CYS A 134 19.49 26.24 -8.42
N ILE A 135 18.77 25.42 -9.19
CA ILE A 135 19.23 24.09 -9.59
C ILE A 135 20.53 24.18 -10.39
N HIS A 136 20.61 25.07 -11.40
CA HIS A 136 21.80 25.22 -12.22
C HIS A 136 23.01 25.79 -11.44
N GLY A 137 22.76 26.70 -10.50
CA GLY A 137 23.81 27.20 -9.59
C GLY A 137 24.39 26.08 -8.72
N ILE A 138 23.51 25.23 -8.16
CA ILE A 138 23.93 24.08 -7.35
C ILE A 138 24.63 23.03 -8.21
N MET A 139 24.10 22.70 -9.43
CA MET A 139 24.76 21.78 -10.35
C MET A 139 26.24 22.15 -10.56
N SER A 140 26.52 23.43 -10.81
CA SER A 140 27.89 23.90 -11.02
C SER A 140 28.78 23.75 -9.78
N LEU A 141 28.22 23.82 -8.58
CA LEU A 141 28.96 23.68 -7.31
C LEU A 141 29.24 22.21 -6.96
N ILE A 142 28.33 21.30 -7.31
CA ILE A 142 28.43 19.88 -6.90
C ILE A 142 28.88 18.95 -8.01
N SER A 143 29.24 19.46 -9.20
CA SER A 143 29.58 18.64 -10.39
C SER A 143 30.65 17.59 -10.06
N ASP A 144 31.80 18.02 -9.48
CA ASP A 144 32.91 17.12 -9.14
C ASP A 144 32.52 16.07 -8.07
N HIS A 145 31.66 16.44 -7.13
CA HIS A 145 31.15 15.57 -6.07
C HIS A 145 30.12 14.57 -6.62
N ALA A 146 29.25 15.02 -7.52
CA ALA A 146 28.26 14.17 -8.18
C ALA A 146 28.94 13.11 -9.05
N ASP A 147 29.96 13.48 -9.80
CA ASP A 147 30.75 12.55 -10.63
C ASP A 147 31.47 11.49 -9.77
N LYS A 148 32.10 11.89 -8.68
CA LYS A 148 32.73 10.97 -7.71
C LYS A 148 31.73 10.01 -7.08
N ALA A 149 30.54 10.50 -6.73
CA ALA A 149 29.45 9.69 -6.17
C ALA A 149 28.73 8.84 -7.24
N GLY A 150 29.00 9.08 -8.53
CA GLY A 150 28.36 8.38 -9.66
C GLY A 150 26.91 8.78 -9.89
N TYR A 151 26.50 9.96 -9.43
CA TYR A 151 25.15 10.51 -9.60
C TYR A 151 25.08 11.44 -10.82
N PRO A 152 23.95 11.41 -11.56
CA PRO A 152 23.68 12.45 -12.55
C PRO A 152 23.59 13.82 -11.85
N GLU A 153 24.32 14.82 -12.37
CA GLU A 153 24.43 16.14 -11.73
C GLU A 153 23.06 16.78 -11.44
N ARG A 154 22.15 16.73 -12.40
CA ARG A 154 20.82 17.31 -12.23
C ARG A 154 19.99 16.59 -11.17
N PHE A 155 20.03 15.28 -11.15
CA PHE A 155 19.38 14.49 -10.09
C PHE A 155 19.95 14.86 -8.73
N ALA A 156 21.29 14.91 -8.62
CA ALA A 156 21.95 15.28 -7.37
C ALA A 156 21.55 16.70 -6.91
N ALA A 157 21.56 17.68 -7.82
CA ALA A 157 21.16 19.06 -7.50
C ALA A 157 19.69 19.16 -7.06
N SER A 158 18.76 18.54 -7.78
CA SER A 158 17.34 18.51 -7.39
C SER A 158 17.15 17.91 -5.99
N LYS A 159 17.88 16.82 -5.68
CA LYS A 159 17.82 16.15 -4.37
C LYS A 159 18.49 16.95 -3.25
N VAL A 160 19.55 17.68 -3.55
CA VAL A 160 20.18 18.63 -2.61
C VAL A 160 19.21 19.75 -2.27
N VAL A 161 18.52 20.34 -3.26
CA VAL A 161 17.49 21.35 -3.00
C VAL A 161 16.35 20.78 -2.17
N GLU A 162 15.87 19.56 -2.46
CA GLU A 162 14.83 18.87 -1.66
C GLU A 162 15.29 18.55 -0.22
N GLY A 163 16.60 18.62 0.07
CA GLY A 163 17.15 18.29 1.39
C GLY A 163 17.27 16.80 1.65
N ASP A 164 17.49 15.98 0.61
CA ASP A 164 17.63 14.52 0.74
C ASP A 164 18.91 14.16 1.49
N SER A 165 18.73 13.66 2.72
CA SER A 165 19.83 13.34 3.63
C SER A 165 20.77 12.25 3.13
N LEU A 166 20.27 11.30 2.31
CA LEU A 166 21.08 10.21 1.76
C LEU A 166 21.99 10.73 0.64
N VAL A 167 21.46 11.56 -0.25
CA VAL A 167 22.25 12.19 -1.32
C VAL A 167 23.27 13.14 -0.74
N LEU A 168 22.88 14.00 0.22
CA LEU A 168 23.80 14.90 0.91
C LEU A 168 24.96 14.17 1.60
N LYS A 169 24.70 13.00 2.19
CA LYS A 169 25.75 12.18 2.81
C LYS A 169 26.71 11.58 1.79
N HIS A 170 26.22 11.14 0.63
CA HIS A 170 27.07 10.54 -0.40
C HIS A 170 27.88 11.55 -1.20
N LEU A 171 27.44 12.80 -1.26
CA LEU A 171 28.18 13.86 -1.95
C LEU A 171 29.41 14.36 -1.15
N GLU A 172 29.50 14.07 0.13
CA GLU A 172 30.63 14.44 1.01
C GLU A 172 31.06 15.92 0.85
N LEU A 173 30.10 16.85 0.78
CA LEU A 173 30.31 18.25 0.57
C LEU A 173 31.06 18.90 1.74
N GLU A 174 31.98 19.85 1.44
CA GLU A 174 32.66 20.65 2.43
C GLU A 174 31.71 21.65 3.13
N GLN A 175 32.10 22.15 4.29
CA GLN A 175 31.25 23.06 5.06
C GLN A 175 30.96 24.38 4.30
N ASN A 176 31.96 24.94 3.61
CA ASN A 176 31.79 26.15 2.81
C ASN A 176 30.83 25.97 1.64
N GLU A 177 30.87 24.80 1.00
CA GLU A 177 29.94 24.42 -0.09
C GLU A 177 28.49 24.30 0.42
N LYS A 178 28.30 23.68 1.58
CA LYS A 178 26.99 23.59 2.22
C LYS A 178 26.40 24.95 2.55
N GLU A 179 27.22 25.87 3.05
CA GLU A 179 26.77 27.23 3.35
C GLU A 179 26.41 28.01 2.07
N MET A 180 27.18 27.85 1.00
CA MET A 180 26.90 28.47 -0.29
C MET A 180 25.63 27.91 -0.92
N ILE A 181 25.46 26.60 -0.90
CA ILE A 181 24.22 25.90 -1.36
C ILE A 181 23.01 26.40 -0.58
N GLU A 182 23.10 26.45 0.75
CA GLU A 182 22.00 26.94 1.58
C GLU A 182 21.64 28.38 1.28
N HIS A 183 22.63 29.23 1.03
CA HIS A 183 22.38 30.62 0.63
C HIS A 183 21.60 30.71 -0.71
N ILE A 184 21.99 29.93 -1.71
CA ILE A 184 21.27 29.87 -3.00
C ILE A 184 19.84 29.37 -2.83
N ILE A 185 19.62 28.35 -1.96
CA ILE A 185 18.31 27.81 -1.67
C ILE A 185 17.43 28.83 -0.96
N VAL A 186 17.94 29.50 0.07
CA VAL A 186 17.20 30.55 0.80
C VAL A 186 16.80 31.69 -0.14
N GLN A 187 17.68 32.14 -1.02
CA GLN A 187 17.35 33.14 -2.03
C GLN A 187 16.18 32.66 -2.93
N MET A 188 16.20 31.43 -3.37
CA MET A 188 15.09 30.84 -4.16
C MET A 188 13.77 30.79 -3.35
N GLU A 189 13.83 30.39 -2.07
CA GLU A 189 12.65 30.33 -1.18
C GLU A 189 12.04 31.73 -0.99
N GLU A 190 12.87 32.76 -0.83
CA GLU A 190 12.44 34.17 -0.72
C GLU A 190 11.78 34.66 -2.02
N GLU A 191 12.41 34.39 -3.17
CA GLU A 191 11.88 34.80 -4.48
C GLU A 191 10.55 34.06 -4.84
N CYS A 192 10.43 32.75 -4.51
CA CYS A 192 9.24 31.96 -4.78
C CYS A 192 8.13 32.14 -3.74
N GLY A 193 8.47 32.58 -2.52
CA GLY A 193 7.53 32.65 -1.40
C GLY A 193 7.04 31.28 -0.90
N MET A 194 7.81 30.25 -1.19
CA MET A 194 7.49 28.84 -0.85
C MET A 194 8.73 28.14 -0.31
N ASP A 195 8.54 27.10 0.51
CA ASP A 195 9.65 26.25 0.94
C ASP A 195 10.21 25.43 -0.24
N ARG A 196 11.49 25.07 -0.14
CA ARG A 196 12.29 24.38 -1.18
C ARG A 196 11.61 23.15 -1.78
N ALA A 197 11.00 22.29 -0.93
CA ALA A 197 10.32 21.09 -1.41
C ALA A 197 9.05 21.42 -2.18
N SER A 198 8.29 22.43 -1.74
CA SER A 198 7.11 22.91 -2.44
C SER A 198 7.46 23.59 -3.76
N ALA A 199 8.55 24.35 -3.83
CA ALA A 199 9.01 25.00 -5.06
C ALA A 199 9.40 23.99 -6.14
N ILE A 200 10.12 22.92 -5.78
CA ILE A 200 10.46 21.84 -6.71
C ILE A 200 9.21 21.07 -7.16
N ALA A 201 8.29 20.78 -6.22
CA ALA A 201 7.04 20.10 -6.56
C ALA A 201 6.17 20.95 -7.50
N ASP A 202 6.03 22.24 -7.24
CA ASP A 202 5.26 23.18 -8.06
C ASP A 202 5.83 23.28 -9.48
N MET A 203 7.14 23.38 -9.62
CA MET A 203 7.82 23.34 -10.91
C MET A 203 7.49 22.09 -11.71
N ARG A 204 7.57 20.89 -11.09
CA ARG A 204 7.24 19.63 -11.77
C ARG A 204 5.75 19.56 -12.14
N PHE A 205 4.85 19.97 -11.25
CA PHE A 205 3.41 19.98 -11.54
C PHE A 205 3.04 20.98 -12.62
N ALA A 206 3.66 22.16 -12.67
CA ALA A 206 3.44 23.13 -13.74
C ALA A 206 3.82 22.55 -15.11
N TYR A 207 4.97 21.87 -15.21
CA TYR A 207 5.37 21.18 -16.42
C TYR A 207 4.40 20.06 -16.82
N ILE A 208 3.99 19.23 -15.87
CA ILE A 208 3.02 18.15 -16.11
C ILE A 208 1.68 18.73 -16.59
N GLU A 209 1.22 19.81 -15.99
CA GLU A 209 -0.03 20.46 -16.38
C GLU A 209 0.04 20.97 -17.82
N ASP A 210 1.16 21.57 -18.22
CA ASP A 210 1.37 22.04 -19.60
C ASP A 210 1.41 20.87 -20.59
N VAL A 211 2.15 19.80 -20.29
CA VAL A 211 2.17 18.58 -21.11
C VAL A 211 0.75 18.03 -21.25
N CYS A 212 0.02 17.83 -20.15
CA CYS A 212 -1.31 17.21 -20.17
C CYS A 212 -2.37 18.09 -20.83
N LYS A 213 -2.30 19.41 -20.65
CA LYS A 213 -3.24 20.36 -21.26
C LYS A 213 -3.22 20.30 -22.80
N ASN A 214 -2.04 20.08 -23.36
CA ASN A 214 -1.85 20.08 -24.81
C ASN A 214 -2.00 18.69 -25.47
N THR A 215 -1.92 17.61 -24.67
CA THR A 215 -1.82 16.24 -25.21
C THR A 215 -2.94 15.30 -24.77
N VAL A 216 -3.64 15.61 -23.68
CA VAL A 216 -4.64 14.72 -23.09
C VAL A 216 -6.02 15.32 -23.15
N VAL A 217 -6.93 14.65 -23.85
CA VAL A 217 -8.37 14.90 -23.72
C VAL A 217 -8.89 14.00 -22.62
N LYS A 218 -9.19 14.57 -21.46
CA LYS A 218 -9.62 13.81 -20.29
C LYS A 218 -10.86 12.97 -20.62
N PRO A 219 -10.85 11.67 -20.29
CA PRO A 219 -12.03 10.84 -20.44
C PRO A 219 -13.16 11.37 -19.57
N ARG A 220 -14.41 11.19 -20.01
CA ARG A 220 -15.57 11.45 -19.16
C ARG A 220 -15.49 10.50 -17.96
N GLU A 221 -15.89 10.98 -16.79
CA GLU A 221 -15.94 10.10 -15.62
C GLU A 221 -16.81 8.88 -15.93
N SER A 222 -16.24 7.69 -15.79
CA SER A 222 -16.97 6.44 -16.03
C SER A 222 -18.14 6.33 -15.05
N LYS A 223 -19.26 5.75 -15.49
CA LYS A 223 -20.41 5.51 -14.60
C LYS A 223 -20.01 4.68 -13.37
N GLU A 224 -19.04 3.80 -13.54
CA GLU A 224 -18.47 2.98 -12.46
C GLU A 224 -17.71 3.84 -11.44
N ARG A 225 -16.91 4.80 -11.90
CA ARG A 225 -16.19 5.74 -11.03
C ARG A 225 -17.15 6.61 -10.22
N ILE A 226 -18.21 7.13 -10.87
CA ILE A 226 -19.26 7.92 -10.18
C ILE A 226 -19.98 7.05 -9.14
N ARG A 227 -20.25 5.77 -9.46
CA ARG A 227 -20.87 4.83 -8.53
C ARG A 227 -19.95 4.50 -7.35
N SER A 228 -18.67 4.25 -7.63
CA SER A 228 -17.65 4.02 -6.60
C SER A 228 -17.52 5.23 -5.67
N GLN A 229 -17.44 6.44 -6.20
CA GLN A 229 -17.39 7.68 -5.40
C GLN A 229 -18.63 7.87 -4.50
N LYS A 230 -19.82 7.52 -4.99
CA LYS A 230 -21.05 7.56 -4.17
C LYS A 230 -21.00 6.55 -3.04
N ILE A 231 -20.54 5.33 -3.34
CA ILE A 231 -20.35 4.27 -2.34
C ILE A 231 -19.28 4.71 -1.33
N ASP A 232 -18.17 5.27 -1.79
CA ASP A 232 -17.09 5.76 -0.94
C ASP A 232 -17.59 6.87 -0.01
N LYS A 233 -18.36 7.82 -0.51
CA LYS A 233 -18.94 8.90 0.30
C LYS A 233 -19.87 8.38 1.41
N LEU A 234 -20.57 7.28 1.16
CA LEU A 234 -21.41 6.62 2.16
C LEU A 234 -20.55 5.84 3.17
N LEU A 235 -19.57 5.06 2.68
CA LEU A 235 -18.74 4.18 3.51
C LEU A 235 -17.70 4.95 4.33
N THR A 236 -17.16 6.07 3.81
CA THR A 236 -16.09 6.85 4.47
C THR A 236 -16.56 8.18 5.04
N GLY A 237 -17.88 8.44 5.02
CA GLY A 237 -18.44 9.69 5.53
C GLY A 237 -18.14 9.93 7.02
N LYS A 238 -17.95 11.19 7.40
CA LYS A 238 -17.57 11.61 8.77
C LYS A 238 -18.48 11.05 9.87
N TYR A 239 -19.78 10.90 9.60
CA TYR A 239 -20.77 10.38 10.54
C TYR A 239 -21.25 8.97 10.20
N THR A 240 -21.15 8.55 8.94
CA THR A 240 -21.65 7.26 8.46
C THR A 240 -20.57 6.16 8.48
N GLY A 241 -19.30 6.54 8.42
CA GLY A 241 -18.18 5.61 8.31
C GLY A 241 -18.10 4.62 9.46
N ILE A 242 -18.11 5.09 10.71
CA ILE A 242 -18.00 4.23 11.91
C ILE A 242 -19.24 3.33 12.07
N PRO A 243 -20.50 3.84 12.02
CA PRO A 243 -21.67 2.98 12.07
C PRO A 243 -21.73 1.92 10.97
N MET A 244 -21.35 2.29 9.74
CA MET A 244 -21.31 1.36 8.61
C MET A 244 -20.24 0.28 8.80
N PHE A 245 -19.07 0.67 9.32
CA PHE A 245 -18.02 -0.27 9.69
C PHE A 245 -18.51 -1.30 10.72
N ILE A 246 -19.16 -0.85 11.79
CA ILE A 246 -19.70 -1.73 12.82
C ILE A 246 -20.79 -2.65 12.23
N ALA A 247 -21.64 -2.15 11.35
CA ALA A 247 -22.69 -2.94 10.71
C ALA A 247 -22.11 -4.03 9.79
N ILE A 248 -21.13 -3.69 8.95
CA ILE A 248 -20.49 -4.64 8.02
C ILE A 248 -19.69 -5.69 8.80
N MET A 249 -18.88 -5.29 9.77
CA MET A 249 -18.12 -6.23 10.58
C MET A 249 -19.03 -7.10 11.44
N GLY A 250 -20.09 -6.51 12.03
CA GLY A 250 -21.11 -7.26 12.78
C GLY A 250 -21.82 -8.30 11.89
N LEU A 251 -22.15 -7.95 10.64
CA LEU A 251 -22.73 -8.88 9.69
C LEU A 251 -21.77 -10.03 9.36
N VAL A 252 -20.51 -9.73 9.10
CA VAL A 252 -19.47 -10.74 8.81
C VAL A 252 -19.32 -11.70 9.98
N PHE A 253 -19.19 -11.17 11.20
CA PHE A 253 -19.10 -12.02 12.38
C PHE A 253 -20.38 -12.84 12.64
N TYR A 254 -21.56 -12.24 12.45
CA TYR A 254 -22.82 -12.94 12.59
C TYR A 254 -22.94 -14.11 11.60
N LEU A 255 -22.62 -13.88 10.32
CA LEU A 255 -22.63 -14.94 9.30
C LEU A 255 -21.60 -16.04 9.59
N THR A 256 -20.41 -15.64 10.06
CA THR A 256 -19.33 -16.59 10.36
C THR A 256 -19.66 -17.47 11.56
N PHE A 257 -20.10 -16.88 12.67
CA PHE A 257 -20.25 -17.64 13.91
C PHE A 257 -21.63 -18.28 14.09
N ASN A 258 -22.70 -17.66 13.54
CA ASN A 258 -24.08 -18.15 13.79
C ASN A 258 -24.72 -18.84 12.60
N VAL A 259 -24.29 -18.57 11.36
CA VAL A 259 -24.96 -19.11 10.17
C VAL A 259 -24.07 -20.12 9.46
N ILE A 260 -23.09 -19.63 8.69
CA ILE A 260 -22.30 -20.48 7.79
C ILE A 260 -21.30 -21.33 8.56
N GLY A 261 -20.51 -20.69 9.42
CA GLY A 261 -19.49 -21.38 10.20
C GLY A 261 -20.10 -22.40 11.16
N ALA A 262 -21.21 -22.05 11.84
CA ALA A 262 -21.94 -22.99 12.71
C ALA A 262 -22.51 -24.16 11.92
N ALA A 263 -23.10 -23.91 10.76
CA ALA A 263 -23.65 -24.99 9.91
C ALA A 263 -22.58 -25.98 9.43
N LEU A 264 -21.43 -25.45 8.96
CA LEU A 264 -20.29 -26.26 8.53
C LEU A 264 -19.66 -27.03 9.71
N SER A 265 -19.54 -26.38 10.88
CA SER A 265 -19.04 -27.03 12.09
C SER A 265 -19.93 -28.19 12.51
N ASN A 266 -21.26 -27.99 12.51
CA ASN A 266 -22.23 -29.08 12.82
C ASN A 266 -22.11 -30.27 11.85
N VAL A 267 -21.93 -30.00 10.54
CA VAL A 267 -21.71 -31.06 9.56
C VAL A 267 -20.43 -31.84 9.85
N LEU A 268 -19.35 -31.12 10.18
CA LEU A 268 -18.08 -31.75 10.52
C LEU A 268 -18.16 -32.53 11.83
N ASP A 269 -18.88 -32.05 12.84
CA ASP A 269 -19.09 -32.73 14.11
C ASP A 269 -19.87 -34.05 13.92
N ILE A 270 -20.90 -34.06 13.06
CA ILE A 270 -21.63 -35.28 12.68
C ILE A 270 -20.68 -36.28 12.03
N LEU A 271 -19.81 -35.84 11.14
CA LEU A 271 -18.84 -36.68 10.45
C LEU A 271 -17.78 -37.25 11.40
N ILE A 272 -17.25 -36.43 12.30
CA ILE A 272 -16.29 -36.84 13.35
C ILE A 272 -16.96 -37.87 14.27
N THR A 273 -18.19 -37.62 14.72
CA THR A 273 -18.95 -38.51 15.58
C THR A 273 -19.21 -39.87 14.88
N PHE A 274 -19.55 -39.85 13.59
CA PHE A 274 -19.76 -41.07 12.80
C PHE A 274 -18.48 -41.90 12.74
N VAL A 275 -17.31 -41.28 12.47
CA VAL A 275 -16.01 -41.95 12.44
C VAL A 275 -15.64 -42.48 13.82
N THR A 276 -15.82 -41.67 14.86
CA THR A 276 -15.55 -42.08 16.26
C THR A 276 -16.36 -43.26 16.68
N ASN A 277 -17.68 -43.28 16.41
CA ASN A 277 -18.56 -44.42 16.71
C ASN A 277 -18.16 -45.65 15.90
N GLY A 278 -17.73 -45.52 14.66
CA GLY A 278 -17.22 -46.64 13.86
C GLY A 278 -15.98 -47.31 14.48
N VAL A 279 -15.04 -46.46 14.93
CA VAL A 279 -13.82 -46.94 15.62
C VAL A 279 -14.13 -47.54 16.99
N ASP A 280 -15.05 -46.93 17.75
CA ASP A 280 -15.50 -47.40 19.05
C ASP A 280 -16.09 -48.83 18.94
N ASN A 281 -17.00 -49.06 17.99
CA ASN A 281 -17.59 -50.35 17.70
C ASN A 281 -16.52 -51.39 17.29
N LEU A 282 -15.53 -50.98 16.50
CA LEU A 282 -14.44 -51.88 16.09
C LEU A 282 -13.55 -52.28 17.26
N LEU A 283 -13.15 -51.33 18.11
CA LEU A 283 -12.34 -51.58 19.30
C LEU A 283 -13.07 -52.46 20.32
N THR A 284 -14.37 -52.26 20.49
CA THR A 284 -15.21 -53.07 21.35
C THR A 284 -15.33 -54.52 20.81
N ALA A 285 -15.51 -54.70 19.50
CA ALA A 285 -15.55 -56.00 18.86
C ALA A 285 -14.21 -56.78 19.00
N MET A 286 -13.10 -56.07 19.02
CA MET A 286 -11.76 -56.64 19.22
C MET A 286 -11.42 -56.92 20.70
N ASN A 287 -12.32 -56.64 21.65
CA ASN A 287 -12.09 -56.77 23.09
C ASN A 287 -10.79 -56.11 23.58
N VAL A 288 -10.50 -54.91 23.08
CA VAL A 288 -9.31 -54.14 23.44
C VAL A 288 -9.36 -53.75 24.91
N ASN A 289 -8.19 -53.69 25.56
CA ASN A 289 -8.06 -53.25 26.96
C ASN A 289 -8.72 -51.86 27.17
N SER A 290 -9.51 -51.73 28.24
CA SER A 290 -10.30 -50.51 28.53
C SER A 290 -9.45 -49.24 28.61
N VAL A 291 -8.22 -49.33 29.07
CA VAL A 291 -7.29 -48.19 29.15
C VAL A 291 -6.86 -47.74 27.74
N LEU A 292 -6.56 -48.67 26.85
CA LEU A 292 -6.18 -48.38 25.48
C LEU A 292 -7.39 -47.85 24.67
N HIS A 293 -8.59 -48.41 24.92
CA HIS A 293 -9.81 -47.94 24.35
C HIS A 293 -10.10 -46.48 24.72
N ALA A 294 -10.07 -46.16 26.03
CA ALA A 294 -10.25 -44.76 26.48
C ALA A 294 -9.17 -43.81 25.92
N LEU A 295 -7.92 -44.26 25.83
CA LEU A 295 -6.85 -43.43 25.25
C LEU A 295 -7.17 -43.07 23.75
N ILE A 296 -7.64 -44.04 22.99
CA ILE A 296 -7.94 -43.81 21.57
C ILE A 296 -9.19 -42.95 21.42
N ILE A 297 -10.31 -43.30 22.07
CA ILE A 297 -11.57 -42.60 21.88
C ILE A 297 -11.55 -41.23 22.56
N ASP A 298 -11.24 -41.17 23.86
CA ASP A 298 -11.32 -39.92 24.62
C ASP A 298 -10.10 -39.05 24.39
N GLY A 299 -8.90 -39.63 24.30
CA GLY A 299 -7.68 -38.88 24.10
C GLY A 299 -7.50 -38.40 22.65
N ILE A 300 -7.58 -39.31 21.68
CA ILE A 300 -7.29 -38.97 20.28
C ILE A 300 -8.53 -38.43 19.58
N PHE A 301 -9.61 -39.21 19.48
CA PHE A 301 -10.75 -38.81 18.66
C PHE A 301 -11.50 -37.61 19.25
N ASN A 302 -11.78 -37.58 20.52
CA ASN A 302 -12.44 -36.43 21.16
C ASN A 302 -11.50 -35.21 21.24
N GLY A 303 -10.21 -35.41 21.52
CA GLY A 303 -9.23 -34.34 21.57
C GLY A 303 -8.98 -33.71 20.21
N VAL A 304 -8.69 -34.51 19.18
CA VAL A 304 -8.48 -34.01 17.80
C VAL A 304 -9.80 -33.48 17.21
N GLY A 305 -10.92 -34.16 17.45
CA GLY A 305 -12.23 -33.77 17.01
C GLY A 305 -12.62 -32.38 17.48
N SER A 306 -12.41 -32.08 18.76
CA SER A 306 -12.71 -30.75 19.32
C SER A 306 -11.92 -29.62 18.66
N VAL A 307 -10.66 -29.87 18.25
CA VAL A 307 -9.85 -28.89 17.52
C VAL A 307 -10.32 -28.74 16.08
N LEU A 308 -10.66 -29.85 15.40
CA LEU A 308 -11.14 -29.84 14.04
C LEU A 308 -12.48 -29.09 13.89
N SER A 309 -13.35 -29.15 14.92
CA SER A 309 -14.64 -28.43 14.92
C SER A 309 -14.52 -26.91 14.77
N PHE A 310 -13.37 -26.31 15.13
CA PHE A 310 -13.12 -24.88 14.91
C PHE A 310 -12.65 -24.55 13.49
N LEU A 311 -12.16 -25.54 12.74
CA LEU A 311 -11.59 -25.31 11.40
C LEU A 311 -12.59 -24.65 10.42
N PRO A 312 -13.86 -25.10 10.30
CA PRO A 312 -14.82 -24.49 9.40
C PRO A 312 -15.12 -23.03 9.72
N ILE A 313 -15.19 -22.68 11.00
CA ILE A 313 -15.40 -21.29 11.45
C ILE A 313 -14.23 -20.41 11.00
N ILE A 314 -13.00 -20.88 11.18
CA ILE A 314 -11.80 -20.15 10.78
C ILE A 314 -11.77 -19.95 9.26
N VAL A 315 -12.02 -21.01 8.48
CA VAL A 315 -12.05 -20.95 7.01
C VAL A 315 -13.12 -19.96 6.53
N THR A 316 -14.31 -20.01 7.11
CA THR A 316 -15.42 -19.09 6.77
C THR A 316 -15.05 -17.62 7.09
N LEU A 317 -14.42 -17.39 8.23
CA LEU A 317 -13.97 -16.05 8.60
C LEU A 317 -12.95 -15.50 7.59
N PHE A 318 -11.93 -16.30 7.25
CA PHE A 318 -10.92 -15.88 6.28
C PHE A 318 -11.49 -15.65 4.89
N PHE A 319 -12.47 -16.45 4.48
CA PHE A 319 -13.19 -16.26 3.23
C PHE A 319 -13.87 -14.87 3.17
N PHE A 320 -14.59 -14.49 4.23
CA PHE A 320 -15.22 -13.17 4.28
C PHE A 320 -14.19 -12.02 4.38
N LEU A 321 -13.12 -12.21 5.15
CA LEU A 321 -12.06 -11.21 5.23
C LEU A 321 -11.36 -11.00 3.88
N SER A 322 -11.12 -12.07 3.13
CA SER A 322 -10.56 -11.99 1.77
C SER A 322 -11.48 -11.20 0.83
N ILE A 323 -12.80 -11.44 0.88
CA ILE A 323 -13.76 -10.64 0.12
C ILE A 323 -13.71 -9.16 0.48
N LEU A 324 -13.59 -8.82 1.77
CA LEU A 324 -13.47 -7.44 2.22
C LEU A 324 -12.15 -6.80 1.77
N GLU A 325 -11.06 -7.56 1.74
CA GLU A 325 -9.76 -7.11 1.26
C GLU A 325 -9.79 -6.86 -0.26
N ASP A 326 -10.26 -7.82 -1.04
CA ASP A 326 -10.35 -7.76 -2.51
C ASP A 326 -11.30 -6.65 -2.99
N SER A 327 -12.37 -6.38 -2.22
CA SER A 327 -13.28 -5.25 -2.51
C SER A 327 -12.66 -3.88 -2.23
N GLY A 328 -11.46 -3.82 -1.67
CA GLY A 328 -10.79 -2.59 -1.23
C GLY A 328 -11.43 -1.94 0.01
N TYR A 329 -12.35 -2.64 0.69
CA TYR A 329 -13.00 -2.12 1.89
C TYR A 329 -12.04 -1.93 3.05
N MET A 330 -11.03 -2.80 3.20
CA MET A 330 -10.01 -2.69 4.25
C MET A 330 -9.18 -1.40 4.15
N ALA A 331 -8.88 -0.93 2.94
CA ALA A 331 -8.21 0.36 2.73
C ALA A 331 -9.08 1.54 3.19
N ARG A 332 -10.39 1.47 2.95
CA ARG A 332 -11.36 2.48 3.40
C ARG A 332 -11.48 2.51 4.93
N VAL A 333 -11.52 1.34 5.56
CA VAL A 333 -11.52 1.21 7.02
C VAL A 333 -10.25 1.81 7.62
N ALA A 334 -9.08 1.51 7.05
CA ALA A 334 -7.81 2.08 7.47
C ALA A 334 -7.83 3.62 7.43
N PHE A 335 -8.41 4.20 6.37
CA PHE A 335 -8.56 5.65 6.24
C PHE A 335 -9.48 6.26 7.32
N ILE A 336 -10.64 5.63 7.59
CA ILE A 336 -11.57 6.12 8.62
C ILE A 336 -10.92 6.07 10.02
N MET A 337 -10.24 4.97 10.31
CA MET A 337 -9.65 4.71 11.62
C MET A 337 -8.33 5.47 11.85
N ASP A 338 -7.70 6.00 10.79
CA ASP A 338 -6.44 6.73 10.87
C ASP A 338 -6.51 7.89 11.87
N LYS A 339 -7.59 8.68 11.83
CA LYS A 339 -7.77 9.80 12.75
C LYS A 339 -7.87 9.37 14.23
N LEU A 340 -8.46 8.20 14.48
CA LEU A 340 -8.62 7.66 15.84
C LEU A 340 -7.30 7.05 16.32
N LEU A 341 -6.66 6.23 15.49
CA LEU A 341 -5.43 5.53 15.84
C LEU A 341 -4.22 6.45 15.97
N ARG A 342 -4.16 7.53 15.21
CA ARG A 342 -3.12 8.56 15.37
C ARG A 342 -3.14 9.21 16.76
N LYS A 343 -4.28 9.31 17.43
CA LYS A 343 -4.33 9.77 18.84
C LYS A 343 -3.65 8.80 19.80
N LEU A 344 -3.59 7.51 19.42
CA LEU A 344 -2.89 6.46 20.17
C LEU A 344 -1.44 6.27 19.68
N GLY A 345 -1.00 7.07 18.70
CA GLY A 345 0.34 6.98 18.11
C GLY A 345 0.53 5.84 17.12
N LEU A 346 -0.57 5.31 16.55
CA LEU A 346 -0.58 4.26 15.53
C LEU A 346 -1.09 4.80 14.18
N SER A 347 -0.64 4.22 13.09
CA SER A 347 -1.19 4.50 11.75
C SER A 347 -2.53 3.80 11.55
N GLY A 348 -3.38 4.36 10.68
CA GLY A 348 -4.68 3.76 10.34
C GLY A 348 -4.57 2.35 9.76
N ARG A 349 -3.45 2.03 9.11
CA ARG A 349 -3.18 0.69 8.56
C ARG A 349 -3.07 -0.39 9.64
N SER A 350 -2.72 -0.02 10.89
CA SER A 350 -2.62 -0.95 12.02
C SER A 350 -3.96 -1.57 12.41
N ILE A 351 -5.10 -0.97 12.01
CA ILE A 351 -6.42 -1.53 12.30
C ILE A 351 -6.65 -2.88 11.59
N VAL A 352 -6.08 -3.07 10.40
CA VAL A 352 -6.31 -4.30 9.60
C VAL A 352 -5.79 -5.55 10.32
N PRO A 353 -4.52 -5.61 10.76
CA PRO A 353 -4.04 -6.70 11.60
C PRO A 353 -4.83 -6.88 12.91
N MET A 354 -5.27 -5.78 13.54
CA MET A 354 -6.07 -5.85 14.75
C MET A 354 -7.44 -6.47 14.49
N LEU A 355 -8.13 -6.11 13.39
CA LEU A 355 -9.41 -6.70 13.01
C LEU A 355 -9.30 -8.21 12.72
N ILE A 356 -8.24 -8.61 12.03
CA ILE A 356 -7.93 -10.03 11.83
C ILE A 356 -7.71 -10.72 13.18
N GLY A 357 -7.10 -10.02 14.15
CA GLY A 357 -6.86 -10.49 15.51
C GLY A 357 -8.14 -10.85 16.29
N PHE A 358 -9.28 -10.20 16.03
CA PHE A 358 -10.58 -10.61 16.60
C PHE A 358 -11.03 -11.98 16.13
N GLY A 359 -10.63 -12.40 14.95
CA GLY A 359 -10.87 -13.77 14.47
C GLY A 359 -9.83 -14.76 14.99
N CYS A 360 -8.56 -14.46 14.74
CA CYS A 360 -7.41 -15.25 15.18
C CYS A 360 -6.17 -14.36 15.32
N SER A 361 -5.52 -14.41 16.48
CA SER A 361 -4.35 -13.59 16.75
C SER A 361 -3.12 -13.95 15.90
N VAL A 362 -2.99 -15.23 15.50
CA VAL A 362 -1.82 -15.68 14.69
C VAL A 362 -1.76 -14.97 13.33
N PRO A 363 -2.79 -15.05 12.46
CA PRO A 363 -2.76 -14.31 11.20
C PRO A 363 -2.81 -12.79 11.40
N GLY A 364 -3.41 -12.29 12.47
CA GLY A 364 -3.34 -10.88 12.84
C GLY A 364 -1.90 -10.41 13.06
N VAL A 365 -1.11 -11.15 13.82
CA VAL A 365 0.32 -10.89 13.99
C VAL A 365 1.08 -11.02 12.67
N MET A 366 0.78 -12.03 11.86
CA MET A 366 1.42 -12.20 10.55
C MET A 366 1.12 -11.03 9.60
N ALA A 367 -0.13 -10.56 9.57
CA ALA A 367 -0.54 -9.42 8.76
C ALA A 367 0.16 -8.10 9.16
N SER A 368 0.65 -7.98 10.40
CA SER A 368 1.41 -6.81 10.83
C SER A 368 2.72 -6.60 10.06
N ARG A 369 3.22 -7.63 9.34
CA ARG A 369 4.42 -7.53 8.49
C ARG A 369 4.24 -6.55 7.31
N THR A 370 3.00 -6.28 6.92
CA THR A 370 2.69 -5.30 5.85
C THR A 370 2.82 -3.85 6.30
N LEU A 371 3.01 -3.60 7.60
CA LEU A 371 3.19 -2.25 8.13
C LEU A 371 4.62 -1.76 7.87
N SER A 372 4.73 -0.61 7.22
CA SER A 372 6.00 0.03 6.86
C SER A 372 6.78 0.57 8.07
N SER A 373 6.07 1.04 9.11
CA SER A 373 6.66 1.58 10.33
C SER A 373 7.00 0.46 11.30
N GLU A 374 8.27 0.34 11.70
CA GLU A 374 8.72 -0.65 12.69
C GLU A 374 8.05 -0.44 14.06
N ARG A 375 7.83 0.81 14.44
CA ARG A 375 7.11 1.16 15.68
C ARG A 375 5.68 0.65 15.63
N ASP A 376 4.96 0.94 14.54
CA ASP A 376 3.56 0.51 14.37
C ASP A 376 3.47 -1.01 14.37
N ARG A 377 4.39 -1.67 13.68
CA ARG A 377 4.48 -3.14 13.64
C ARG A 377 4.66 -3.73 15.03
N ARG A 378 5.64 -3.24 15.81
CA ARG A 378 5.89 -3.72 17.17
C ARG A 378 4.68 -3.51 18.08
N MET A 379 4.07 -2.31 18.04
CA MET A 379 2.89 -2.01 18.84
C MET A 379 1.69 -2.87 18.43
N THR A 380 1.46 -3.06 17.13
CA THR A 380 0.38 -3.91 16.63
C THR A 380 0.57 -5.37 17.04
N VAL A 381 1.80 -5.90 16.96
CA VAL A 381 2.13 -7.26 17.42
C VAL A 381 1.85 -7.43 18.91
N LEU A 382 2.16 -6.43 19.73
CA LEU A 382 1.88 -6.46 21.17
C LEU A 382 0.39 -6.36 21.49
N LEU A 383 -0.37 -5.57 20.73
CA LEU A 383 -1.80 -5.34 20.98
C LEU A 383 -2.69 -6.46 20.42
N THR A 384 -2.31 -7.09 19.31
CA THR A 384 -3.14 -8.13 18.66
C THR A 384 -3.50 -9.31 19.59
N PRO A 385 -2.61 -9.85 20.45
CA PRO A 385 -2.98 -10.91 21.38
C PRO A 385 -4.00 -10.50 22.48
N PHE A 386 -4.16 -9.22 22.73
CA PHE A 386 -5.19 -8.73 23.67
C PHE A 386 -6.58 -8.70 23.04
N MET A 387 -6.67 -8.75 21.72
CA MET A 387 -7.97 -8.86 21.04
C MET A 387 -8.63 -10.19 21.39
N SER A 388 -9.88 -10.14 21.81
CA SER A 388 -10.63 -11.33 22.18
C SER A 388 -11.10 -12.07 20.92
N CYS A 389 -10.67 -13.30 20.75
CA CYS A 389 -11.14 -14.18 19.67
C CYS A 389 -12.15 -15.20 20.20
N SER A 390 -12.88 -15.86 19.30
CA SER A 390 -13.90 -16.84 19.64
C SER A 390 -13.38 -18.00 20.52
N ALA A 391 -12.12 -18.40 20.36
CA ALA A 391 -11.50 -19.46 21.16
C ALA A 391 -11.26 -19.06 22.63
N LYS A 392 -11.24 -17.76 22.97
CA LYS A 392 -11.10 -17.28 24.35
C LYS A 392 -12.45 -17.22 25.08
N VAL A 393 -13.58 -17.13 24.36
CA VAL A 393 -14.91 -17.01 24.95
C VAL A 393 -15.25 -18.16 25.92
N PRO A 394 -15.02 -19.44 25.58
CA PRO A 394 -15.24 -20.56 26.51
C PRO A 394 -14.38 -20.44 27.78
N ILE A 395 -13.15 -19.97 27.65
CA ILE A 395 -12.24 -19.77 28.79
C ILE A 395 -12.79 -18.69 29.70
N TYR A 396 -13.22 -17.55 29.13
CA TYR A 396 -13.84 -16.46 29.90
C TYR A 396 -15.13 -16.91 30.58
N ALA A 397 -15.97 -17.66 29.88
CA ALA A 397 -17.20 -18.21 30.44
C ALA A 397 -16.93 -19.16 31.62
N PHE A 398 -15.94 -20.05 31.49
CA PHE A 398 -15.54 -20.96 32.57
C PHE A 398 -15.04 -20.19 33.81
N PHE A 399 -14.13 -19.26 33.62
CA PHE A 399 -13.59 -18.45 34.74
C PHE A 399 -14.67 -17.57 35.36
N SER A 400 -15.50 -16.93 34.55
CA SER A 400 -16.60 -16.09 35.04
C SER A 400 -17.62 -16.89 35.87
N ALA A 401 -17.99 -18.09 35.39
CA ALA A 401 -18.91 -18.97 36.12
C ALA A 401 -18.29 -19.51 37.43
N ALA A 402 -16.98 -19.85 37.41
CA ALA A 402 -16.29 -20.40 38.58
C ALA A 402 -16.08 -19.37 39.71
N PHE A 403 -15.66 -18.15 39.35
CA PHE A 403 -15.27 -17.16 40.32
C PHE A 403 -16.36 -16.10 40.64
N PHE A 404 -17.24 -15.82 39.68
CA PHE A 404 -18.27 -14.78 39.77
C PHE A 404 -19.65 -15.26 39.30
N PRO A 405 -20.26 -16.32 39.94
CA PRO A 405 -21.49 -16.92 39.46
C PRO A 405 -22.67 -15.94 39.32
N HIS A 406 -22.78 -14.95 40.24
CA HIS A 406 -23.85 -13.94 40.19
C HIS A 406 -23.63 -12.81 39.19
N TYR A 407 -22.39 -12.57 38.80
CA TYR A 407 -22.00 -11.48 37.86
C TYR A 407 -21.29 -12.00 36.60
N ALA A 408 -21.43 -13.28 36.31
CA ALA A 408 -20.71 -13.94 35.21
C ALA A 408 -20.87 -13.20 33.87
N ALA A 409 -22.09 -12.77 33.52
CA ALA A 409 -22.36 -12.02 32.29
C ALA A 409 -21.65 -10.66 32.25
N LEU A 410 -21.64 -9.92 33.35
CA LEU A 410 -21.00 -8.61 33.47
C LEU A 410 -19.48 -8.72 33.39
N VAL A 411 -18.92 -9.70 34.08
CA VAL A 411 -17.47 -10.00 34.04
C VAL A 411 -17.05 -10.43 32.62
N MET A 412 -17.86 -11.27 31.97
CA MET A 412 -17.59 -11.72 30.61
C MET A 412 -17.58 -10.54 29.60
N ILE A 413 -18.55 -9.62 29.71
CA ILE A 413 -18.60 -8.40 28.88
C ILE A 413 -17.39 -7.49 29.17
N GLY A 414 -16.98 -7.38 30.42
CA GLY A 414 -15.82 -6.56 30.80
C GLY A 414 -14.46 -7.15 30.38
N MET A 415 -14.38 -8.46 30.21
CA MET A 415 -13.17 -9.15 29.74
C MET A 415 -13.07 -9.21 28.22
N TYR A 416 -14.19 -9.09 27.51
CA TYR A 416 -14.29 -9.08 26.06
C TYR A 416 -14.03 -7.69 25.47
#